data_ca7b542ec956a811f06900116b392e50
#
_entry.id   ca7b542ec956a811f06900116b392e50
#
_cell.length_a   1.000
_cell.length_b   1.000
_cell.length_c   1.000
_cell.angle_alpha   90.00
_cell.angle_beta   90.00
_cell.angle_gamma   90.00
#
_symmetry.space_group_name_H-M   'P 1'
#
loop_
_entity.id
_entity.type
_entity.pdbx_description
1 polymer ?
#
loop_
_entity_poly.entity_id
_entity_poly.type
_entity_poly.pdbx_seq_one_letter_code
_entity_poly.pdbx_strand_id
1 'polypeptide(L)'
;MKISYNEFHINKAVRDSCKFSNALYASTGNVIISDMKAVRIFTERLNTHFDKMGLPEKRVSAGSINAMGLIDEILHYCCMLYRKTKLSTAFSDALKDLDNKYGKENIDELLIQFNTEFPPTAVYRGEITLEKYMSETSIDVGTGKLRSNRESSFEEMIMLHLENENPAFLPFSIMFNDQKLGKNPLYHKTWADIQRYFAKLPVFGPFNHDLINFLREPVVFSPTSLRGQLDYIYKNWFTLLGEWLKRLLAGLDTLSEEEKAAWHGVNGGDVDVPVMSFENLMNEYERFSPDRDWMPKVVLMAKTVLVWLYQLSKKYNRDISSLDQIPDEELDALRDEGFTGLWLIGLWERSYASKRIKQINGNPEA
;
A
#
# COMPACT_ATOMS: atom_id res chain seq x y z
N MET A 1 -16.20 22.15 6.01
CA MET A 1 -14.98 22.03 6.80
C MET A 1 -14.07 21.08 6.02
N LYS A 2 -12.85 21.48 5.67
CA LYS A 2 -11.95 20.65 4.89
C LYS A 2 -11.29 19.61 5.81
N ILE A 3 -11.12 18.39 5.28
CA ILE A 3 -10.47 17.27 5.96
C ILE A 3 -9.05 17.20 5.40
N SER A 4 -8.05 17.12 6.27
CA SER A 4 -6.67 16.86 5.87
C SER A 4 -6.44 15.35 5.84
N TYR A 5 -5.87 14.89 4.75
CA TYR A 5 -5.43 13.51 4.58
C TYR A 5 -3.91 13.46 4.56
N ASN A 6 -3.34 12.46 5.14
CA ASN A 6 -1.93 12.12 4.96
C ASN A 6 -1.76 11.57 3.54
N GLU A 7 -0.72 11.98 2.85
CA GLU A 7 -0.54 11.63 1.43
C GLU A 7 0.81 10.93 1.25
N PHE A 8 0.78 9.80 0.56
CA PHE A 8 2.00 9.16 0.11
C PHE A 8 2.77 10.09 -0.84
N HIS A 9 4.07 10.28 -0.59
CA HIS A 9 4.86 11.24 -1.32
C HIS A 9 5.15 10.78 -2.75
N ILE A 10 4.67 11.55 -3.70
CA ILE A 10 5.05 11.42 -5.10
C ILE A 10 5.38 12.82 -5.61
N ASN A 11 6.62 13.00 -6.02
CA ASN A 11 7.10 14.26 -6.58
C ASN A 11 6.19 14.74 -7.72
N LYS A 12 5.95 16.06 -7.78
CA LYS A 12 5.06 16.68 -8.77
C LYS A 12 5.42 16.29 -10.21
N ALA A 13 6.71 16.22 -10.55
CA ALA A 13 7.14 15.87 -11.90
C ALA A 13 6.75 14.42 -12.27
N VAL A 14 6.79 13.48 -11.31
CA VAL A 14 6.32 12.11 -11.51
C VAL A 14 4.79 12.07 -11.63
N ARG A 15 4.06 12.82 -10.79
CA ARG A 15 2.60 12.95 -10.93
C ARG A 15 2.22 13.44 -12.32
N ASP A 16 2.86 14.48 -12.81
CA ASP A 16 2.61 15.07 -14.13
C ASP A 16 2.92 14.07 -15.26
N SER A 17 4.07 13.37 -15.18
CA SER A 17 4.49 12.40 -16.21
C SER A 17 3.62 11.13 -16.23
N CYS A 18 3.14 10.67 -15.08
CA CYS A 18 2.26 9.52 -14.95
C CYS A 18 0.78 9.85 -15.20
N LYS A 19 0.46 11.09 -15.62
CA LYS A 19 -0.91 11.56 -15.83
C LYS A 19 -1.81 11.22 -14.64
N PHE A 20 -1.43 11.72 -13.49
CA PHE A 20 -2.08 11.46 -12.23
C PHE A 20 -3.57 11.88 -12.29
N SER A 21 -4.48 10.94 -12.29
CA SER A 21 -5.92 11.17 -12.41
C SER A 21 -6.66 10.93 -11.09
N ASN A 22 -7.87 11.46 -10.95
CA ASN A 22 -8.71 11.25 -9.78
C ASN A 22 -8.96 9.76 -9.47
N ALA A 23 -8.90 8.87 -10.47
CA ALA A 23 -9.02 7.42 -10.29
C ALA A 23 -7.86 6.79 -9.50
N LEU A 24 -6.74 7.50 -9.34
CA LEU A 24 -5.60 7.06 -8.56
C LEU A 24 -5.73 7.43 -7.08
N TYR A 25 -6.69 8.26 -6.69
CA TYR A 25 -6.98 8.57 -5.30
C TYR A 25 -8.00 7.56 -4.76
N ALA A 26 -7.71 7.00 -3.58
CA ALA A 26 -8.69 6.17 -2.89
C ALA A 26 -9.96 6.95 -2.61
N SER A 27 -11.11 6.28 -2.63
CA SER A 27 -12.42 6.89 -2.35
C SER A 27 -12.50 7.51 -0.95
N THR A 28 -11.65 7.07 -0.03
CA THR A 28 -11.50 7.60 1.33
C THR A 28 -10.64 8.85 1.41
N GLY A 29 -9.99 9.25 0.31
CA GLY A 29 -9.04 10.37 0.28
C GLY A 29 -7.69 10.06 0.93
N ASN A 30 -7.55 8.93 1.61
CA ASN A 30 -6.28 8.44 2.15
C ASN A 30 -5.56 7.66 1.05
N VAL A 31 -4.36 8.02 0.83
CA VAL A 31 -3.33 7.37 0.03
C VAL A 31 -3.81 6.52 -1.15
N ILE A 32 -3.30 6.84 -2.32
CA ILE A 32 -3.46 6.12 -3.60
C ILE A 32 -3.30 4.61 -3.49
N ILE A 33 -2.60 4.14 -2.48
CA ILE A 33 -1.98 2.83 -2.42
C ILE A 33 -2.81 1.80 -1.66
N SER A 34 -3.91 2.21 -1.03
CA SER A 34 -4.81 1.28 -0.35
C SER A 34 -5.74 0.50 -1.30
N ASP A 35 -5.84 0.92 -2.56
CA ASP A 35 -6.62 0.24 -3.60
C ASP A 35 -5.67 -0.39 -4.64
N MET A 36 -5.60 -1.71 -4.67
CA MET A 36 -4.75 -2.48 -5.59
C MET A 36 -5.00 -2.18 -7.08
N LYS A 37 -6.21 -1.79 -7.45
CA LYS A 37 -6.51 -1.38 -8.83
C LYS A 37 -5.81 -0.06 -9.17
N ALA A 38 -5.89 0.91 -8.27
CA ALA A 38 -5.20 2.19 -8.43
C ALA A 38 -3.67 2.00 -8.44
N VAL A 39 -3.14 1.13 -7.57
CA VAL A 39 -1.72 0.76 -7.54
C VAL A 39 -1.25 0.19 -8.87
N ARG A 40 -1.97 -0.78 -9.44
CA ARG A 40 -1.60 -1.39 -10.73
C ARG A 40 -1.56 -0.36 -11.85
N ILE A 41 -2.58 0.50 -11.95
CA ILE A 41 -2.63 1.57 -12.95
C ILE A 41 -1.45 2.53 -12.78
N PHE A 42 -1.13 2.91 -11.54
CA PHE A 42 0.00 3.80 -11.26
C PHE A 42 1.34 3.12 -11.61
N THR A 43 1.53 1.87 -11.22
CA THR A 43 2.73 1.08 -11.51
C THR A 43 2.97 0.97 -13.01
N GLU A 44 1.94 0.66 -13.79
CA GLU A 44 2.02 0.58 -15.26
C GLU A 44 2.47 1.91 -15.87
N ARG A 45 1.91 3.03 -15.43
CA ARG A 45 2.27 4.36 -15.89
C ARG A 45 3.70 4.75 -15.49
N LEU A 46 4.11 4.40 -14.26
CA LEU A 46 5.47 4.62 -13.76
C LEU A 46 6.48 3.80 -14.56
N ASN A 47 6.20 2.53 -14.82
CA ASN A 47 7.04 1.67 -15.64
C ASN A 47 7.14 2.19 -17.09
N THR A 48 6.02 2.63 -17.67
CA THR A 48 6.02 3.30 -18.98
C THR A 48 6.88 4.58 -18.97
N HIS A 49 6.88 5.31 -17.87
CA HIS A 49 7.76 6.47 -17.72
C HIS A 49 9.23 6.07 -17.68
N PHE A 50 9.60 5.01 -16.95
CA PHE A 50 10.97 4.47 -16.94
C PHE A 50 11.41 4.00 -18.33
N ASP A 51 10.55 3.32 -19.06
CA ASP A 51 10.85 2.86 -20.44
C ASP A 51 11.14 4.05 -21.36
N LYS A 52 10.35 5.13 -21.27
CA LYS A 52 10.58 6.37 -22.04
C LYS A 52 11.88 7.09 -21.67
N MET A 53 12.35 6.93 -20.45
CA MET A 53 13.63 7.45 -19.99
C MET A 53 14.82 6.55 -20.39
N GLY A 54 14.58 5.39 -21.00
CA GLY A 54 15.62 4.40 -21.32
C GLY A 54 16.17 3.68 -20.09
N LEU A 55 15.35 3.50 -19.04
CA LEU A 55 15.70 2.88 -17.77
C LEU A 55 14.80 1.67 -17.47
N PRO A 56 14.68 0.66 -18.38
CA PRO A 56 13.78 -0.47 -18.17
C PRO A 56 14.17 -1.33 -16.96
N GLU A 57 15.45 -1.29 -16.55
CA GLU A 57 15.94 -1.99 -15.36
C GLU A 57 15.40 -1.41 -14.03
N LYS A 58 14.80 -0.20 -14.07
CA LYS A 58 14.15 0.44 -12.91
C LYS A 58 12.66 0.10 -12.79
N ARG A 59 12.14 -0.80 -13.61
CA ARG A 59 10.74 -1.21 -13.49
C ARG A 59 10.45 -1.80 -12.11
N VAL A 60 9.28 -1.47 -11.61
CA VAL A 60 8.84 -1.82 -10.25
C VAL A 60 7.57 -2.66 -10.29
N SER A 61 7.30 -3.41 -9.23
CA SER A 61 6.08 -4.21 -9.11
C SER A 61 4.97 -3.47 -8.36
N ALA A 62 3.73 -3.84 -8.61
CA ALA A 62 2.58 -3.27 -7.93
C ALA A 62 2.57 -3.63 -6.43
N GLY A 63 2.99 -4.85 -6.07
CA GLY A 63 3.11 -5.26 -4.69
C GLY A 63 4.14 -4.44 -3.91
N SER A 64 5.28 -4.12 -4.54
CA SER A 64 6.29 -3.26 -3.91
C SER A 64 5.76 -1.84 -3.67
N ILE A 65 5.05 -1.24 -4.64
CA ILE A 65 4.40 0.07 -4.46
C ILE A 65 3.35 0.01 -3.35
N ASN A 66 2.52 -1.04 -3.33
CA ASN A 66 1.52 -1.24 -2.27
C ASN A 66 2.18 -1.39 -0.89
N ALA A 67 3.27 -2.15 -0.79
CA ALA A 67 4.00 -2.34 0.45
C ALA A 67 4.59 -1.03 0.99
N MET A 68 5.21 -0.22 0.12
CA MET A 68 5.72 1.10 0.51
C MET A 68 4.62 2.00 1.07
N GLY A 69 3.50 2.11 0.35
CA GLY A 69 2.41 2.95 0.82
C GLY A 69 1.76 2.43 2.10
N LEU A 70 1.72 1.12 2.31
CA LEU A 70 1.24 0.55 3.56
C LEU A 70 2.19 0.88 4.72
N ILE A 71 3.51 0.83 4.50
CA ILE A 71 4.50 1.26 5.49
C ILE A 71 4.27 2.73 5.83
N ASP A 72 4.17 3.60 4.83
CA ASP A 72 3.94 5.03 5.01
C ASP A 72 2.65 5.31 5.81
N GLU A 73 1.52 4.71 5.44
CA GLU A 73 0.27 4.85 6.20
C GLU A 73 0.41 4.40 7.66
N ILE A 74 1.15 3.32 7.93
CA ILE A 74 1.38 2.84 9.29
C ILE A 74 2.23 3.83 10.08
N LEU A 75 3.24 4.43 9.46
CA LEU A 75 4.07 5.46 10.10
C LEU A 75 3.23 6.70 10.45
N HIS A 76 2.40 7.19 9.54
CA HIS A 76 1.44 8.27 9.82
C HIS A 76 0.46 7.91 10.95
N TYR A 77 -0.05 6.70 10.95
CA TYR A 77 -0.90 6.21 12.04
C TYR A 77 -0.17 6.22 13.39
N CYS A 78 1.11 5.85 13.41
CA CYS A 78 1.93 5.92 14.62
C CYS A 78 2.16 7.37 15.08
N CYS A 79 2.38 8.32 14.17
CA CYS A 79 2.44 9.75 14.50
C CYS A 79 1.12 10.24 15.12
N MET A 80 0.00 9.83 14.57
CA MET A 80 -1.33 10.13 15.12
C MET A 80 -1.52 9.53 16.53
N LEU A 81 -1.12 8.25 16.72
CA LEU A 81 -1.17 7.60 18.04
C LEU A 81 -0.28 8.33 19.06
N TYR A 82 0.91 8.76 18.64
CA TYR A 82 1.81 9.52 19.49
C TYR A 82 1.16 10.83 19.97
N ARG A 83 0.57 11.60 19.04
CA ARG A 83 -0.19 12.81 19.40
C ARG A 83 -1.36 12.52 20.34
N LYS A 84 -2.05 11.41 20.13
CA LYS A 84 -3.21 11.03 20.93
C LYS A 84 -2.86 10.55 22.34
N THR A 85 -1.74 9.83 22.50
CA THR A 85 -1.43 9.08 23.72
C THR A 85 -0.27 9.67 24.54
N LYS A 86 0.62 10.45 23.91
CA LYS A 86 1.83 10.96 24.57
C LYS A 86 1.82 12.49 24.66
N LEU A 87 1.89 13.19 23.53
CA LEU A 87 1.97 14.65 23.51
C LEU A 87 1.25 15.21 22.28
N SER A 88 0.07 15.78 22.49
CA SER A 88 -0.78 16.28 21.41
C SER A 88 -0.17 17.48 20.65
N THR A 89 0.75 18.20 21.26
CA THR A 89 1.40 19.39 20.69
C THR A 89 2.80 19.11 20.14
N ALA A 90 3.25 17.84 20.11
CA ALA A 90 4.63 17.47 19.76
C ALA A 90 5.11 18.12 18.46
N PHE A 91 4.31 18.01 17.39
CA PHE A 91 4.67 18.56 16.07
C PHE A 91 4.56 20.09 16.03
N SER A 92 3.50 20.67 16.61
CA SER A 92 3.34 22.12 16.64
C SER A 92 4.42 22.81 17.50
N ASP A 93 4.86 22.18 18.58
CA ASP A 93 5.91 22.73 19.43
C ASP A 93 7.30 22.54 18.80
N ALA A 94 7.54 21.41 18.11
CA ALA A 94 8.75 21.24 17.30
C ALA A 94 8.87 22.31 16.19
N LEU A 95 7.75 22.60 15.52
CA LEU A 95 7.70 23.64 14.50
C LEU A 95 7.95 25.04 15.09
N LYS A 96 7.41 25.35 16.27
CA LYS A 96 7.71 26.59 17.00
C LYS A 96 9.20 26.68 17.41
N ASP A 97 9.81 25.56 17.83
CA ASP A 97 11.24 25.55 18.15
C ASP A 97 12.10 25.93 16.93
N LEU A 98 11.74 25.38 15.76
CA LEU A 98 12.39 25.76 14.49
C LEU A 98 12.14 27.23 14.12
N ASP A 99 10.91 27.73 14.29
CA ASP A 99 10.56 29.14 14.07
C ASP A 99 11.40 30.09 14.94
N ASN A 100 11.57 29.74 16.22
CA ASN A 100 12.39 30.51 17.15
C ASN A 100 13.87 30.49 16.78
N LYS A 101 14.36 29.39 16.23
CA LYS A 101 15.78 29.20 15.88
C LYS A 101 16.17 29.82 14.54
N TYR A 102 15.31 29.68 13.53
CA TYR A 102 15.63 30.03 12.14
C TYR A 102 14.82 31.20 11.60
N GLY A 103 13.81 31.66 12.34
CA GLY A 103 12.83 32.64 11.88
C GLY A 103 11.67 31.98 11.17
N LYS A 104 10.44 32.40 11.51
CA LYS A 104 9.21 31.84 10.97
C LYS A 104 9.14 31.96 9.44
N GLU A 105 9.57 33.09 8.89
CA GLU A 105 9.55 33.34 7.44
C GLU A 105 10.42 32.34 6.66
N ASN A 106 11.60 32.02 7.17
CA ASN A 106 12.51 31.07 6.56
C ASN A 106 11.98 29.64 6.61
N ILE A 107 11.28 29.27 7.71
CA ILE A 107 10.62 27.98 7.82
C ILE A 107 9.39 27.91 6.90
N ASP A 108 8.62 29.01 6.81
CA ASP A 108 7.49 29.08 5.86
C ASP A 108 7.97 28.92 4.42
N GLU A 109 9.06 29.58 4.04
CA GLU A 109 9.66 29.41 2.70
C GLU A 109 10.10 27.96 2.43
N LEU A 110 10.73 27.29 3.40
CA LEU A 110 11.10 25.88 3.30
C LEU A 110 9.88 24.99 3.09
N LEU A 111 8.80 25.18 3.86
CA LEU A 111 7.57 24.41 3.72
C LEU A 111 6.82 24.71 2.41
N ILE A 112 6.89 25.93 1.90
CA ILE A 112 6.37 26.29 0.57
C ILE A 112 7.16 25.56 -0.53
N GLN A 113 8.50 25.53 -0.44
CA GLN A 113 9.33 24.77 -1.36
C GLN A 113 9.01 23.28 -1.31
N PHE A 114 8.85 22.71 -0.11
CA PHE A 114 8.41 21.32 0.05
C PHE A 114 7.07 21.07 -0.65
N ASN A 115 6.03 21.85 -0.35
CA ASN A 115 4.71 21.68 -0.95
C ASN A 115 4.66 22.03 -2.46
N THR A 116 5.67 22.71 -3.00
CA THR A 116 5.81 22.93 -4.44
C THR A 116 6.30 21.67 -5.16
N GLU A 117 7.24 20.94 -4.55
CA GLU A 117 7.75 19.67 -5.08
C GLU A 117 6.83 18.48 -4.77
N PHE A 118 6.19 18.50 -3.60
CA PHE A 118 5.26 17.47 -3.11
C PHE A 118 3.91 18.11 -2.74
N PRO A 119 3.13 18.58 -3.75
CA PRO A 119 1.93 19.35 -3.48
C PRO A 119 0.85 18.48 -2.84
N PRO A 120 0.18 18.98 -1.78
CA PRO A 120 -1.04 18.34 -1.29
C PRO A 120 -2.06 18.18 -2.41
N THR A 121 -2.85 17.11 -2.35
CA THR A 121 -3.81 16.74 -3.42
C THR A 121 -4.71 17.89 -3.84
N ALA A 122 -5.25 18.66 -2.89
CA ALA A 122 -6.12 19.80 -3.19
C ALA A 122 -5.38 20.92 -3.94
N VAL A 123 -4.09 21.14 -3.62
CA VAL A 123 -3.22 22.10 -4.32
C VAL A 123 -2.86 21.56 -5.71
N TYR A 124 -2.51 20.29 -5.83
CA TYR A 124 -2.18 19.66 -7.10
C TYR A 124 -3.35 19.69 -8.09
N ARG A 125 -4.57 19.54 -7.60
CA ARG A 125 -5.81 19.63 -8.40
C ARG A 125 -6.24 21.05 -8.74
N GLY A 126 -5.59 22.07 -8.18
CA GLY A 126 -5.97 23.45 -8.36
C GLY A 126 -7.25 23.87 -7.62
N GLU A 127 -7.69 23.07 -6.63
CA GLU A 127 -8.87 23.38 -5.80
C GLU A 127 -8.60 24.51 -4.82
N ILE A 128 -7.33 24.68 -4.44
CA ILE A 128 -6.85 25.74 -3.54
C ILE A 128 -5.43 26.15 -3.94
N THR A 129 -5.09 27.43 -3.77
CA THR A 129 -3.69 27.88 -3.94
C THR A 129 -2.84 27.43 -2.76
N LEU A 130 -1.50 27.31 -2.98
CA LEU A 130 -0.60 26.87 -1.93
C LEU A 130 -0.56 27.84 -0.73
N GLU A 131 -0.56 29.16 -1.00
CA GLU A 131 -0.56 30.19 0.05
C GLU A 131 -1.81 30.07 0.92
N LYS A 132 -2.97 29.87 0.28
CA LYS A 132 -4.23 29.69 0.98
C LYS A 132 -4.24 28.39 1.77
N TYR A 133 -3.72 27.29 1.19
CA TYR A 133 -3.57 26.01 1.90
C TYR A 133 -2.75 26.18 3.17
N MET A 134 -1.57 26.82 3.08
CA MET A 134 -0.66 27.02 4.22
C MET A 134 -1.24 27.89 5.34
N SER A 135 -2.17 28.81 5.01
CA SER A 135 -2.81 29.70 5.98
C SER A 135 -4.07 29.11 6.64
N GLU A 136 -4.62 28.02 6.10
CA GLU A 136 -5.84 27.39 6.62
C GLU A 136 -5.56 26.29 7.66
N THR A 137 -6.63 25.88 8.32
CA THR A 137 -6.67 24.69 9.18
C THR A 137 -7.60 23.63 8.57
N SER A 138 -7.29 22.38 8.80
CA SER A 138 -8.09 21.24 8.39
C SER A 138 -8.39 20.34 9.58
N ILE A 139 -9.39 19.47 9.46
CA ILE A 139 -9.65 18.42 10.45
C ILE A 139 -8.64 17.29 10.23
N ASP A 140 -7.85 16.98 11.22
CA ASP A 140 -7.04 15.76 11.27
C ASP A 140 -7.97 14.54 11.39
N VAL A 141 -7.94 13.66 10.40
CA VAL A 141 -8.83 12.46 10.34
C VAL A 141 -8.62 11.54 11.53
N GLY A 142 -7.38 11.40 11.99
CA GLY A 142 -7.05 10.48 13.07
C GLY A 142 -7.52 10.95 14.45
N THR A 143 -7.52 12.26 14.69
CA THR A 143 -7.88 12.84 15.99
C THR A 143 -9.22 13.56 16.03
N GLY A 144 -9.78 13.90 14.85
CA GLY A 144 -11.00 14.71 14.70
C GLY A 144 -10.81 16.18 15.13
N LYS A 145 -9.59 16.63 15.41
CA LYS A 145 -9.27 18.00 15.86
C LYS A 145 -8.81 18.87 14.70
N LEU A 146 -8.97 20.19 14.89
CA LEU A 146 -8.38 21.16 13.97
C LEU A 146 -6.86 21.15 14.08
N ARG A 147 -6.20 21.14 12.94
CA ARG A 147 -4.76 21.19 12.79
C ARG A 147 -4.40 22.21 11.70
N SER A 148 -3.33 22.97 11.87
CA SER A 148 -2.88 23.87 10.82
C SER A 148 -2.29 23.06 9.67
N ASN A 149 -2.57 23.48 8.42
CA ASN A 149 -2.00 22.82 7.25
C ASN A 149 -0.47 23.02 7.18
N ARG A 150 0.05 24.07 7.82
CA ARG A 150 1.48 24.29 8.04
C ARG A 150 2.12 23.18 8.86
N GLU A 151 1.45 22.77 9.95
CA GLU A 151 1.89 21.65 10.79
C GLU A 151 1.77 20.31 10.06
N SER A 152 0.72 20.14 9.25
CA SER A 152 0.59 18.94 8.40
C SER A 152 1.73 18.86 7.38
N SER A 153 2.05 19.95 6.69
CA SER A 153 3.20 20.00 5.77
C SER A 153 4.54 19.72 6.46
N PHE A 154 4.67 20.13 7.71
CA PHE A 154 5.87 19.84 8.50
C PHE A 154 5.98 18.34 8.83
N GLU A 155 4.89 17.67 9.19
CA GLU A 155 4.87 16.22 9.40
C GLU A 155 5.18 15.46 8.11
N GLU A 156 4.57 15.86 6.98
CA GLU A 156 4.85 15.27 5.66
C GLU A 156 6.34 15.44 5.28
N MET A 157 6.96 16.58 5.57
CA MET A 157 8.39 16.77 5.33
C MET A 157 9.27 15.84 6.20
N ILE A 158 8.85 15.54 7.43
CA ILE A 158 9.51 14.53 8.29
C ILE A 158 9.40 13.15 7.64
N MET A 159 8.22 12.79 7.14
CA MET A 159 8.02 11.50 6.47
C MET A 159 8.87 11.37 5.21
N LEU A 160 8.98 12.42 4.37
CA LEU A 160 9.85 12.43 3.21
C LEU A 160 11.32 12.16 3.58
N HIS A 161 11.81 12.72 4.70
CA HIS A 161 13.16 12.40 5.18
C HIS A 161 13.30 10.92 5.53
N LEU A 162 12.33 10.33 6.23
CA LEU A 162 12.34 8.90 6.60
C LEU A 162 12.27 8.00 5.36
N GLU A 163 11.48 8.37 4.35
CA GLU A 163 11.40 7.65 3.08
C GLU A 163 12.74 7.66 2.33
N ASN A 164 13.41 8.82 2.25
CA ASN A 164 14.70 8.95 1.59
C ASN A 164 15.84 8.27 2.38
N GLU A 165 15.71 8.09 3.69
CA GLU A 165 16.63 7.33 4.52
C GLU A 165 16.44 5.81 4.41
N ASN A 166 15.35 5.32 3.80
CA ASN A 166 15.03 3.90 3.70
C ASN A 166 15.68 3.26 2.46
N PRO A 167 16.72 2.40 2.60
CA PRO A 167 17.36 1.76 1.46
C PRO A 167 16.43 0.86 0.64
N ALA A 168 15.36 0.30 1.23
CA ALA A 168 14.38 -0.49 0.50
C ALA A 168 13.56 0.36 -0.49
N PHE A 169 13.56 1.69 -0.33
CA PHE A 169 12.87 2.63 -1.22
C PHE A 169 13.76 3.14 -2.37
N LEU A 170 15.06 2.79 -2.41
CA LEU A 170 15.97 3.23 -3.47
C LEU A 170 15.49 2.92 -4.90
N PRO A 171 14.90 1.74 -5.21
CA PRO A 171 14.38 1.49 -6.56
C PRO A 171 13.29 2.49 -6.99
N PHE A 172 12.64 3.13 -6.04
CA PHE A 172 11.52 4.05 -6.21
C PHE A 172 11.91 5.52 -5.98
N SER A 173 13.19 5.81 -5.82
CA SER A 173 13.72 7.12 -5.41
C SER A 173 13.29 8.29 -6.30
N ILE A 174 12.88 8.04 -7.55
CA ILE A 174 12.32 9.07 -8.43
C ILE A 174 11.06 9.72 -7.82
N MET A 175 10.26 8.95 -7.08
CA MET A 175 9.03 9.44 -6.43
C MET A 175 9.34 10.38 -5.27
N PHE A 176 10.41 10.09 -4.53
CA PHE A 176 10.84 10.78 -3.30
C PHE A 176 11.98 11.78 -3.55
N ASN A 177 12.28 12.12 -4.81
CA ASN A 177 13.42 12.95 -5.16
C ASN A 177 13.30 14.35 -4.53
N ASP A 178 14.16 14.61 -3.57
CA ASP A 178 14.25 15.86 -2.79
C ASP A 178 15.44 16.74 -3.15
N GLN A 179 16.15 16.46 -4.28
CA GLN A 179 17.36 17.21 -4.69
C GLN A 179 17.12 18.72 -4.80
N LYS A 180 15.90 19.14 -5.14
CA LYS A 180 15.59 20.58 -5.21
C LYS A 180 15.48 21.19 -3.80
N LEU A 181 14.91 20.43 -2.85
CA LEU A 181 14.83 20.84 -1.45
C LEU A 181 16.22 20.89 -0.81
N GLY A 182 17.08 19.94 -1.13
CA GLY A 182 18.46 19.89 -0.68
C GLY A 182 19.33 21.10 -1.06
N LYS A 183 18.89 21.94 -2.03
CA LYS A 183 19.52 23.23 -2.34
C LYS A 183 19.28 24.28 -1.27
N ASN A 184 18.21 24.14 -0.46
CA ASN A 184 17.95 25.00 0.67
C ASN A 184 18.80 24.54 1.87
N PRO A 185 19.72 25.38 2.39
CA PRO A 185 20.59 24.99 3.50
C PRO A 185 19.83 24.60 4.78
N LEU A 186 18.59 25.05 4.93
CA LEU A 186 17.76 24.74 6.10
C LEU A 186 17.19 23.34 6.05
N TYR A 187 17.02 22.74 4.86
CA TYR A 187 16.38 21.43 4.73
C TYR A 187 17.09 20.36 5.56
N HIS A 188 18.40 20.22 5.42
CA HIS A 188 19.18 19.25 6.21
C HIS A 188 19.44 19.70 7.66
N LYS A 189 19.56 21.03 7.90
CA LYS A 189 19.78 21.55 9.25
C LYS A 189 18.55 21.35 10.13
N THR A 190 17.37 21.63 9.60
CA THR A 190 16.10 21.41 10.35
C THR A 190 15.91 19.94 10.66
N TRP A 191 16.28 19.02 9.74
CA TRP A 191 16.19 17.58 10.02
C TRP A 191 17.00 17.15 11.25
N ALA A 192 18.25 17.59 11.36
CA ALA A 192 19.07 17.29 12.53
C ALA A 192 18.50 17.91 13.82
N ASP A 193 17.85 19.07 13.76
CA ASP A 193 17.21 19.69 14.91
C ASP A 193 15.91 18.98 15.31
N ILE A 194 15.11 18.56 14.35
CA ILE A 194 13.90 17.76 14.57
C ILE A 194 14.25 16.48 15.34
N GLN A 195 15.25 15.75 14.88
CA GLN A 195 15.70 14.53 15.58
C GLN A 195 16.12 14.83 17.02
N ARG A 196 16.89 15.89 17.26
CA ARG A 196 17.31 16.31 18.61
C ARG A 196 16.15 16.77 19.47
N TYR A 197 15.13 17.37 18.86
CA TYR A 197 13.94 17.81 19.58
C TYR A 197 13.13 16.58 20.03
N PHE A 198 12.78 15.67 19.12
CA PHE A 198 12.00 14.46 19.44
C PHE A 198 12.72 13.53 20.40
N ALA A 199 14.06 13.49 20.41
CA ALA A 199 14.84 12.71 21.37
C ALA A 199 14.65 13.13 22.84
N LYS A 200 14.11 14.33 23.08
CA LYS A 200 13.83 14.84 24.45
C LYS A 200 12.38 14.62 24.85
N LEU A 201 11.52 14.19 23.95
CA LEU A 201 10.10 14.00 24.19
C LEU A 201 9.79 12.62 24.78
N PRO A 202 8.55 12.39 25.29
CA PRO A 202 8.16 11.10 25.82
C PRO A 202 8.40 9.95 24.86
N VAL A 203 8.91 8.85 25.37
CA VAL A 203 9.18 7.63 24.58
C VAL A 203 7.91 6.92 24.12
N PHE A 204 8.01 6.17 23.01
CA PHE A 204 6.90 5.52 22.34
C PHE A 204 7.27 4.10 21.88
N GLY A 205 6.24 3.30 21.63
CA GLY A 205 6.40 1.93 21.13
C GLY A 205 6.84 0.91 22.18
N PRO A 206 6.96 -0.35 21.78
CA PRO A 206 7.26 -1.46 22.69
C PRO A 206 8.68 -1.40 23.29
N PHE A 207 9.61 -0.76 22.60
CA PHE A 207 11.02 -0.66 23.02
C PHE A 207 11.37 0.69 23.65
N ASN A 208 10.38 1.57 23.87
CA ASN A 208 10.57 2.87 24.50
C ASN A 208 11.60 3.77 23.79
N HIS A 209 11.53 3.86 22.49
CA HIS A 209 12.32 4.80 21.70
C HIS A 209 11.66 6.18 21.62
N ASP A 210 12.42 7.23 21.32
CA ASP A 210 11.81 8.47 20.84
C ASP A 210 11.08 8.25 19.52
N LEU A 211 10.17 9.14 19.17
CA LEU A 211 9.31 8.93 18.01
C LEU A 211 10.08 8.69 16.70
N ILE A 212 11.14 9.47 16.42
CA ILE A 212 11.87 9.35 15.16
C ILE A 212 12.62 8.00 15.08
N ASN A 213 13.26 7.59 16.18
CA ASN A 213 13.93 6.28 16.22
C ASN A 213 12.93 5.13 16.19
N PHE A 214 11.76 5.28 16.83
CA PHE A 214 10.67 4.30 16.71
C PHE A 214 10.23 4.13 15.24
N LEU A 215 9.98 5.22 14.50
CA LEU A 215 9.59 5.14 13.10
C LEU A 215 10.66 4.50 12.20
N ARG A 216 11.93 4.56 12.59
CA ARG A 216 13.06 3.92 11.89
C ARG A 216 13.25 2.42 12.21
N GLU A 217 12.62 1.90 13.26
CA GLU A 217 12.83 0.50 13.70
C GLU A 217 12.71 -0.52 12.55
N PRO A 218 11.68 -0.47 11.68
CA PRO A 218 11.55 -1.44 10.59
C PRO A 218 12.72 -1.38 9.60
N VAL A 219 13.22 -0.17 9.32
CA VAL A 219 14.36 0.06 8.42
C VAL A 219 15.65 -0.45 9.05
N VAL A 220 15.88 -0.19 10.32
CA VAL A 220 17.07 -0.68 11.07
C VAL A 220 17.10 -2.21 11.10
N PHE A 221 15.93 -2.84 11.28
CA PHE A 221 15.82 -4.30 11.31
C PHE A 221 16.00 -4.93 9.92
N SER A 222 15.40 -4.35 8.90
CA SER A 222 15.40 -4.89 7.53
C SER A 222 15.62 -3.77 6.50
N PRO A 223 16.88 -3.30 6.32
CA PRO A 223 17.16 -2.11 5.52
C PRO A 223 16.78 -2.23 4.04
N THR A 224 16.88 -3.41 3.44
CA THR A 224 16.75 -3.61 2.00
C THR A 224 15.51 -4.39 1.57
N SER A 225 14.64 -4.80 2.52
CA SER A 225 13.48 -5.62 2.21
C SER A 225 12.20 -5.02 2.75
N LEU A 226 11.31 -4.58 1.84
CA LEU A 226 9.96 -4.11 2.18
C LEU A 226 9.18 -5.17 2.96
N ARG A 227 9.27 -6.43 2.53
CA ARG A 227 8.67 -7.56 3.23
C ARG A 227 9.20 -7.70 4.65
N GLY A 228 10.53 -7.65 4.81
CA GLY A 228 11.15 -7.73 6.14
C GLY A 228 10.73 -6.58 7.06
N GLN A 229 10.53 -5.37 6.52
CA GLN A 229 9.99 -4.23 7.27
C GLN A 229 8.54 -4.46 7.70
N LEU A 230 7.68 -4.95 6.80
CA LEU A 230 6.29 -5.30 7.14
C LEU A 230 6.22 -6.47 8.14
N ASP A 231 7.08 -7.49 8.01
CA ASP A 231 7.18 -8.58 8.98
C ASP A 231 7.61 -8.09 10.37
N TYR A 232 8.56 -7.14 10.43
CA TYR A 232 8.96 -6.50 11.68
C TYR A 232 7.80 -5.76 12.33
N ILE A 233 7.10 -4.93 11.56
CA ILE A 233 5.93 -4.16 12.02
C ILE A 233 4.85 -5.14 12.53
N TYR A 234 4.57 -6.20 11.81
CA TYR A 234 3.60 -7.22 12.21
C TYR A 234 3.97 -7.86 13.56
N LYS A 235 5.23 -8.23 13.74
CA LYS A 235 5.68 -8.94 14.95
C LYS A 235 5.75 -8.05 16.17
N ASN A 236 6.24 -6.81 16.00
CA ASN A 236 6.59 -5.95 17.11
C ASN A 236 5.56 -4.86 17.42
N TRP A 237 4.79 -4.40 16.40
CA TRP A 237 3.80 -3.33 16.58
C TRP A 237 2.36 -3.84 16.59
N PHE A 238 2.16 -5.15 16.68
CA PHE A 238 0.85 -5.80 16.67
C PHE A 238 -0.17 -5.13 17.60
N THR A 239 0.23 -4.86 18.84
CA THR A 239 -0.65 -4.25 19.85
C THR A 239 -0.99 -2.79 19.56
N LEU A 240 -0.16 -2.09 18.78
CA LEU A 240 -0.38 -0.70 18.39
C LEU A 240 -1.30 -0.58 17.16
N LEU A 241 -1.25 -1.57 16.26
CA LEU A 241 -1.87 -1.47 14.94
C LEU A 241 -3.38 -1.68 14.93
N GLY A 242 -3.97 -2.43 15.87
CA GLY A 242 -5.42 -2.66 15.90
C GLY A 242 -5.99 -3.12 14.54
N GLU A 243 -6.86 -2.30 13.94
CA GLU A 243 -7.50 -2.60 12.65
C GLU A 243 -6.52 -2.64 11.46
N TRP A 244 -5.37 -1.98 11.54
CA TRP A 244 -4.34 -1.98 10.51
C TRP A 244 -3.73 -3.35 10.25
N LEU A 245 -3.83 -4.25 11.22
CA LEU A 245 -3.31 -5.60 11.12
C LEU A 245 -3.85 -6.37 9.91
N LYS A 246 -5.13 -6.19 9.56
CA LYS A 246 -5.74 -6.85 8.39
C LYS A 246 -5.13 -6.37 7.08
N ARG A 247 -4.89 -5.07 6.97
CA ARG A 247 -4.26 -4.46 5.78
C ARG A 247 -2.81 -4.88 5.65
N LEU A 248 -2.09 -4.95 6.78
CA LEU A 248 -0.72 -5.41 6.84
C LEU A 248 -0.58 -6.86 6.33
N LEU A 249 -1.45 -7.75 6.78
CA LEU A 249 -1.47 -9.14 6.31
C LEU A 249 -1.77 -9.24 4.80
N ALA A 250 -2.70 -8.44 4.29
CA ALA A 250 -3.00 -8.40 2.86
C ALA A 250 -1.80 -7.89 2.03
N GLY A 251 -1.05 -6.91 2.54
CA GLY A 251 0.18 -6.41 1.90
C GLY A 251 1.28 -7.46 1.84
N LEU A 252 1.50 -8.20 2.93
CA LEU A 252 2.47 -9.30 3.00
C LEU A 252 2.09 -10.45 2.04
N ASP A 253 0.80 -10.75 1.91
CA ASP A 253 0.31 -11.77 0.98
C ASP A 253 0.58 -11.36 -0.48
N THR A 254 0.27 -10.13 -0.83
CA THR A 254 0.53 -9.60 -2.18
C THR A 254 2.00 -9.68 -2.56
N LEU A 255 2.92 -9.29 -1.67
CA LEU A 255 4.36 -9.42 -1.90
C LEU A 255 4.78 -10.87 -2.09
N SER A 256 4.25 -11.79 -1.27
CA SER A 256 4.57 -13.21 -1.36
C SER A 256 4.13 -13.82 -2.70
N GLU A 257 3.00 -13.43 -3.23
CA GLU A 257 2.52 -13.89 -4.53
C GLU A 257 3.39 -13.37 -5.69
N GLU A 258 3.81 -12.12 -5.65
CA GLU A 258 4.71 -11.55 -6.66
C GLU A 258 6.12 -12.18 -6.61
N GLU A 259 6.67 -12.43 -5.41
CA GLU A 259 7.95 -13.12 -5.24
C GLU A 259 7.92 -14.55 -5.80
N LYS A 260 6.82 -15.29 -5.57
CA LYS A 260 6.62 -16.64 -6.15
C LYS A 260 6.57 -16.59 -7.68
N ALA A 261 5.84 -15.64 -8.26
CA ALA A 261 5.77 -15.47 -9.70
C ALA A 261 7.14 -15.17 -10.30
N ALA A 262 7.95 -14.32 -9.67
CA ALA A 262 9.33 -14.02 -10.08
C ALA A 262 10.25 -15.25 -9.99
N TRP A 263 10.11 -16.08 -8.95
CA TRP A 263 10.89 -17.30 -8.76
C TRP A 263 10.60 -18.36 -9.85
N HIS A 264 9.33 -18.53 -10.22
CA HIS A 264 8.95 -19.45 -11.30
C HIS A 264 9.42 -18.99 -12.67
N GLY A 265 9.64 -17.69 -12.87
CA GLY A 265 10.22 -17.15 -14.11
C GLY A 265 11.73 -17.37 -14.27
N VAL A 266 12.47 -17.58 -13.18
CA VAL A 266 13.95 -17.71 -13.21
C VAL A 266 14.42 -19.15 -13.41
N ASN A 267 13.61 -20.17 -13.08
CA ASN A 267 14.00 -21.59 -13.17
C ASN A 267 13.52 -22.32 -14.43
N GLY A 268 12.85 -21.66 -15.35
CA GLY A 268 12.54 -22.18 -16.69
C GLY A 268 13.51 -21.56 -17.69
N GLY A 269 14.44 -22.35 -18.24
CA GLY A 269 15.34 -21.88 -19.28
C GLY A 269 14.58 -21.20 -20.41
N ASP A 270 15.19 -20.15 -20.93
CA ASP A 270 14.92 -19.37 -22.17
C ASP A 270 13.51 -19.55 -22.78
N VAL A 271 12.48 -19.29 -22.01
CA VAL A 271 11.13 -19.07 -22.48
C VAL A 271 10.89 -17.59 -22.32
N ASP A 272 10.89 -16.89 -23.43
CA ASP A 272 10.38 -15.53 -23.55
C ASP A 272 8.97 -15.50 -22.93
N VAL A 273 8.88 -15.18 -21.64
CA VAL A 273 7.58 -15.01 -20.98
C VAL A 273 7.04 -13.68 -21.50
N PRO A 274 6.04 -13.69 -22.39
CA PRO A 274 5.50 -12.46 -22.91
C PRO A 274 4.98 -11.66 -21.73
N VAL A 275 5.55 -10.47 -21.54
CA VAL A 275 4.97 -9.47 -20.61
C VAL A 275 3.55 -9.24 -21.10
N MET A 276 2.55 -9.67 -20.33
CA MET A 276 1.16 -9.42 -20.65
C MET A 276 0.93 -7.91 -20.72
N SER A 277 1.00 -7.35 -21.92
CA SER A 277 0.40 -6.04 -22.16
C SER A 277 -1.10 -6.24 -22.30
N PHE A 278 -1.90 -5.42 -21.64
CA PHE A 278 -3.36 -5.48 -21.75
C PHE A 278 -3.86 -5.29 -23.21
N GLU A 279 -3.03 -4.72 -24.09
CA GLU A 279 -3.28 -4.66 -25.54
C GLU A 279 -3.26 -6.04 -26.21
N ASN A 280 -2.56 -7.02 -25.65
CA ASN A 280 -2.49 -8.37 -26.16
C ASN A 280 -3.59 -9.30 -25.62
N LEU A 281 -4.35 -8.91 -24.60
CA LEU A 281 -5.48 -9.71 -24.10
C LEU A 281 -6.55 -9.98 -25.18
N MET A 282 -6.66 -9.10 -26.16
CA MET A 282 -7.54 -9.31 -27.32
C MET A 282 -6.96 -10.27 -28.35
N ASN A 283 -5.66 -10.56 -28.27
CA ASN A 283 -4.90 -11.42 -29.20
C ASN A 283 -4.26 -12.63 -28.48
N GLU A 284 -4.63 -12.90 -27.21
CA GLU A 284 -4.17 -14.11 -26.54
C GLU A 284 -4.66 -15.33 -27.33
N TYR A 285 -3.72 -16.07 -27.86
CA TYR A 285 -4.00 -17.35 -28.51
C TYR A 285 -4.48 -18.30 -27.40
N GLU A 286 -5.79 -18.38 -27.22
CA GLU A 286 -6.38 -19.37 -26.34
C GLU A 286 -5.91 -20.75 -26.80
N ARG A 287 -5.20 -21.45 -25.92
CA ARG A 287 -4.81 -22.87 -26.18
C ARG A 287 -6.04 -23.79 -26.16
N PHE A 288 -7.21 -23.23 -25.87
CA PHE A 288 -8.51 -23.87 -25.84
C PHE A 288 -9.44 -23.22 -26.88
N SER A 289 -10.54 -23.86 -27.18
CA SER A 289 -11.55 -23.31 -28.11
C SER A 289 -12.04 -21.94 -27.62
N PRO A 290 -12.25 -20.95 -28.53
CA PRO A 290 -12.73 -19.63 -28.15
C PRO A 290 -14.00 -19.69 -27.28
N ASP A 291 -14.04 -18.97 -26.18
CA ASP A 291 -15.15 -18.98 -25.21
C ASP A 291 -16.51 -18.71 -25.87
N ARG A 292 -16.57 -17.85 -26.88
CA ARG A 292 -17.79 -17.56 -27.63
C ARG A 292 -18.40 -18.74 -28.36
N ASP A 293 -17.63 -19.81 -28.59
CA ASP A 293 -18.12 -20.99 -29.32
C ASP A 293 -18.82 -22.00 -28.42
N TRP A 294 -18.43 -22.05 -27.16
CA TRP A 294 -18.97 -23.01 -26.19
C TRP A 294 -19.75 -22.34 -25.04
N MET A 295 -19.34 -21.16 -24.52
CA MET A 295 -19.98 -20.47 -23.39
C MET A 295 -21.50 -20.25 -23.57
N PRO A 296 -21.99 -19.85 -24.76
CA PRO A 296 -23.44 -19.70 -24.95
C PRO A 296 -24.24 -20.98 -24.83
N LYS A 297 -23.57 -22.14 -24.84
CA LYS A 297 -24.20 -23.48 -24.75
C LYS A 297 -24.04 -24.11 -23.38
N VAL A 298 -23.35 -23.42 -22.45
CA VAL A 298 -23.07 -23.94 -21.13
C VAL A 298 -24.09 -23.45 -20.13
N VAL A 299 -24.70 -24.39 -19.41
CA VAL A 299 -25.49 -24.14 -18.23
C VAL A 299 -24.64 -24.53 -17.02
N LEU A 300 -24.17 -23.51 -16.27
CA LEU A 300 -23.25 -23.70 -15.16
C LEU A 300 -23.97 -23.88 -13.83
N MET A 301 -23.55 -24.88 -13.05
CA MET A 301 -23.83 -25.01 -11.63
C MET A 301 -22.60 -24.62 -10.83
N ALA A 302 -22.72 -23.66 -9.92
CA ALA A 302 -21.63 -23.29 -9.00
C ALA A 302 -21.72 -24.16 -7.73
N LYS A 303 -20.62 -24.82 -7.36
CA LYS A 303 -20.49 -25.62 -6.15
C LYS A 303 -19.30 -25.16 -5.30
N THR A 304 -19.52 -24.89 -4.03
CA THR A 304 -18.44 -24.75 -3.05
C THR A 304 -17.93 -26.14 -2.69
N VAL A 305 -16.74 -26.48 -3.14
CA VAL A 305 -16.22 -27.86 -3.17
C VAL A 305 -16.28 -28.52 -1.81
N LEU A 306 -15.69 -27.93 -0.78
CA LEU A 306 -15.63 -28.53 0.56
C LEU A 306 -17.04 -28.76 1.15
N VAL A 307 -17.96 -27.81 0.95
CA VAL A 307 -19.35 -27.95 1.42
C VAL A 307 -20.09 -29.06 0.65
N TRP A 308 -19.86 -29.10 -0.66
CA TRP A 308 -20.49 -30.13 -1.50
C TRP A 308 -19.99 -31.53 -1.15
N LEU A 309 -18.69 -31.76 -1.04
CA LEU A 309 -18.10 -33.04 -0.63
C LEU A 309 -18.60 -33.47 0.74
N TYR A 310 -18.74 -32.56 1.71
CA TYR A 310 -19.32 -32.85 3.00
C TYR A 310 -20.80 -33.27 2.91
N GLN A 311 -21.59 -32.61 2.08
CA GLN A 311 -22.99 -32.99 1.83
C GLN A 311 -23.09 -34.35 1.18
N LEU A 312 -22.23 -34.65 0.21
CA LEU A 312 -22.16 -35.97 -0.44
C LEU A 312 -21.74 -37.07 0.55
N SER A 313 -20.77 -36.78 1.42
CA SER A 313 -20.35 -37.71 2.47
C SER A 313 -21.55 -38.12 3.36
N LYS A 314 -22.39 -37.15 3.71
CA LYS A 314 -23.62 -37.43 4.48
C LYS A 314 -24.68 -38.21 3.68
N LYS A 315 -24.88 -37.81 2.42
CA LYS A 315 -25.89 -38.42 1.54
C LYS A 315 -25.57 -39.90 1.28
N TYR A 316 -24.30 -40.20 1.05
CA TYR A 316 -23.85 -41.57 0.72
C TYR A 316 -23.32 -42.35 1.93
N ASN A 317 -23.35 -41.77 3.12
CA ASN A 317 -22.84 -42.34 4.37
C ASN A 317 -21.44 -42.96 4.22
N ARG A 318 -20.55 -42.26 3.48
CA ARG A 318 -19.13 -42.60 3.30
C ARG A 318 -18.31 -41.33 3.24
N ASP A 319 -17.02 -41.41 3.56
CA ASP A 319 -16.13 -40.27 3.44
C ASP A 319 -15.88 -39.96 1.96
N ILE A 320 -16.20 -38.71 1.55
CA ILE A 320 -15.96 -38.14 0.23
C ILE A 320 -15.23 -36.83 0.47
N SER A 321 -13.89 -36.85 0.40
CA SER A 321 -13.01 -35.75 0.72
C SER A 321 -12.30 -35.16 -0.49
N SER A 322 -12.37 -35.81 -1.68
CA SER A 322 -11.75 -35.39 -2.92
C SER A 322 -12.71 -35.52 -4.11
N LEU A 323 -12.41 -34.78 -5.20
CA LEU A 323 -13.31 -34.72 -6.37
C LEU A 323 -13.43 -36.06 -7.12
N ASP A 324 -12.40 -36.90 -7.11
CA ASP A 324 -12.38 -38.22 -7.74
C ASP A 324 -13.26 -39.26 -7.00
N GLN A 325 -13.71 -38.93 -5.78
CA GLN A 325 -14.60 -39.78 -4.98
C GLN A 325 -16.09 -39.46 -5.18
N ILE A 326 -16.38 -38.40 -5.96
CA ILE A 326 -17.77 -38.01 -6.24
C ILE A 326 -18.43 -39.13 -7.05
N PRO A 327 -19.61 -39.65 -6.59
CA PRO A 327 -20.32 -40.68 -7.33
C PRO A 327 -20.79 -40.21 -8.70
N ASP A 328 -20.67 -41.08 -9.71
CA ASP A 328 -21.14 -40.78 -11.06
C ASP A 328 -22.63 -40.43 -11.11
N GLU A 329 -23.44 -41.04 -10.21
CA GLU A 329 -24.87 -40.76 -10.09
C GLU A 329 -25.18 -39.30 -9.72
N GLU A 330 -24.26 -38.62 -9.02
CA GLU A 330 -24.42 -37.19 -8.73
C GLU A 330 -24.15 -36.33 -9.96
N LEU A 331 -23.18 -36.71 -10.76
CA LEU A 331 -22.86 -36.01 -12.03
C LEU A 331 -23.97 -36.26 -13.05
N ASP A 332 -24.48 -37.49 -13.12
CA ASP A 332 -25.61 -37.85 -13.97
C ASP A 332 -26.90 -37.09 -13.57
N ALA A 333 -27.19 -36.98 -12.27
CA ALA A 333 -28.32 -36.20 -11.79
C ALA A 333 -28.21 -34.70 -12.21
N LEU A 334 -27.05 -34.11 -12.10
CA LEU A 334 -26.80 -32.70 -12.55
C LEU A 334 -26.98 -32.58 -14.06
N ARG A 335 -26.48 -33.54 -14.84
CA ARG A 335 -26.69 -33.58 -16.28
C ARG A 335 -28.17 -33.69 -16.64
N ASP A 336 -28.90 -34.56 -15.97
CA ASP A 336 -30.33 -34.79 -16.23
C ASP A 336 -31.19 -33.57 -15.82
N GLU A 337 -30.72 -32.76 -14.86
CA GLU A 337 -31.27 -31.44 -14.54
C GLU A 337 -30.93 -30.37 -15.57
N GLY A 338 -30.08 -30.67 -16.58
CA GLY A 338 -29.73 -29.80 -17.66
C GLY A 338 -28.43 -28.97 -17.48
N PHE A 339 -27.66 -29.24 -16.43
CA PHE A 339 -26.36 -28.59 -16.25
C PHE A 339 -25.30 -29.27 -17.13
N THR A 340 -24.51 -28.45 -17.82
CA THR A 340 -23.47 -28.93 -18.73
C THR A 340 -22.06 -28.58 -18.26
N GLY A 341 -21.93 -27.83 -17.18
CA GLY A 341 -20.65 -27.46 -16.59
C GLY A 341 -20.74 -27.18 -15.08
N LEU A 342 -19.64 -27.41 -14.40
CA LEU A 342 -19.50 -27.15 -12.98
C LEU A 342 -18.46 -26.03 -12.75
N TRP A 343 -18.85 -25.00 -12.03
CA TRP A 343 -17.91 -24.00 -11.51
C TRP A 343 -17.57 -24.37 -10.07
N LEU A 344 -16.38 -24.90 -9.87
CA LEU A 344 -15.91 -25.37 -8.58
C LEU A 344 -15.21 -24.23 -7.83
N ILE A 345 -15.78 -23.83 -6.69
CA ILE A 345 -15.26 -22.76 -5.84
C ILE A 345 -14.53 -23.39 -4.65
N GLY A 346 -13.32 -22.85 -4.33
CA GLY A 346 -12.57 -23.28 -3.13
C GLY A 346 -11.63 -24.47 -3.38
N LEU A 347 -11.17 -24.67 -4.62
CA LEU A 347 -10.16 -25.68 -4.97
C LEU A 347 -8.74 -25.32 -4.54
N TRP A 348 -8.48 -24.04 -4.29
CA TRP A 348 -7.15 -23.53 -4.05
C TRP A 348 -6.85 -23.51 -2.56
N GLU A 349 -5.66 -23.96 -2.20
CA GLU A 349 -5.12 -23.75 -0.86
C GLU A 349 -4.94 -22.25 -0.65
N ARG A 350 -5.38 -21.77 0.51
CA ARG A 350 -5.26 -20.36 0.86
C ARG A 350 -3.85 -20.07 1.35
N SER A 351 -3.32 -18.93 0.96
CA SER A 351 -2.12 -18.42 1.58
C SER A 351 -2.32 -18.25 3.10
N TYR A 352 -1.24 -18.36 3.87
CA TYR A 352 -1.26 -18.19 5.32
C TYR A 352 -1.90 -16.84 5.72
N ALA A 353 -1.57 -15.76 5.02
CA ALA A 353 -2.11 -14.43 5.28
C ALA A 353 -3.64 -14.38 5.05
N SER A 354 -4.13 -14.94 3.95
CA SER A 354 -5.56 -15.00 3.65
C SER A 354 -6.33 -15.84 4.68
N LYS A 355 -5.77 -16.97 5.10
CA LYS A 355 -6.32 -17.81 6.18
C LYS A 355 -6.42 -17.01 7.48
N ARG A 356 -5.34 -16.33 7.86
CA ARG A 356 -5.27 -15.55 9.10
C ARG A 356 -6.24 -14.38 9.12
N ILE A 357 -6.39 -13.66 8.00
CA ILE A 357 -7.38 -12.58 7.86
C ILE A 357 -8.80 -13.11 8.10
N LYS A 358 -9.15 -14.26 7.55
CA LYS A 358 -10.48 -14.84 7.73
C LYS A 358 -10.73 -15.28 9.16
N GLN A 359 -9.73 -15.82 9.83
CA GLN A 359 -9.81 -16.18 11.26
C GLN A 359 -10.05 -14.94 12.13
N ILE A 360 -9.32 -13.85 11.86
CA ILE A 360 -9.51 -12.55 12.55
C ILE A 360 -10.92 -12.00 12.29
N ASN A 361 -11.47 -12.21 11.09
CA ASN A 361 -12.82 -11.77 10.71
C ASN A 361 -13.94 -12.64 11.27
N GLY A 362 -13.66 -13.55 12.18
CA GLY A 362 -14.67 -14.37 12.86
C GLY A 362 -14.96 -15.72 12.21
N ASN A 363 -14.08 -16.19 11.29
CA ASN A 363 -14.15 -17.55 10.78
C ASN A 363 -12.94 -18.38 11.28
N PRO A 364 -13.01 -18.97 12.48
CA PRO A 364 -11.88 -19.69 13.07
C PRO A 364 -11.47 -20.93 12.27
N GLU A 365 -12.37 -21.47 11.45
CA GLU A 365 -12.13 -22.68 10.66
C GLU A 365 -11.60 -22.41 9.24
N ALA A 366 -11.31 -21.17 8.94
CA ALA A 366 -10.80 -20.81 7.62
C ALA A 366 -9.41 -21.40 7.34
#